data_742d83ed4ba8fb5d55f13f692097d39e
#
_entry.id   742d83ed4ba8fb5d55f13f692097d39e
#
_cell.length_a   1.000
_cell.length_b   1.000
_cell.length_c   1.000
_cell.angle_alpha   90.00
_cell.angle_beta   90.00
_cell.angle_gamma   90.00
#
_symmetry.space_group_name_H-M   'P 1'
#
loop_
_entity.id
_entity.type
_entity.pdbx_description
1 polymer ?
#
loop_
_entity_poly.entity_id
_entity_poly.type
_entity_poly.pdbx_seq_one_letter_code
_entity_poly.pdbx_strand_id
1 'polypeptide(L)'
;YEKPSFYGNLKVIGYKPNNSEEETHYILYQNGFTQNTVAKNGESLNTYIHVLNNLSMSSEIGNALVLGFGAGALPNYLESKKYNVDVVEIDPLTLSIATEYFNYKKKKSNIFFEDARTFIKKCKKKYDLIVIDLFFGDGVPEHLTTKEFYRDVKKCMVKDGILLNNTVVDLDKVETLDFVLSTFRSEFKNIYYFFDKEL
;
A
#
# COMPACT_ATOMS: atom_id res chain seq x y z
N TYR A 1 -1.42 16.81 -14.45
CA TYR A 1 -1.66 17.39 -13.12
C TYR A 1 -0.39 17.34 -12.29
N GLU A 2 -0.05 18.41 -11.62
CA GLU A 2 1.07 18.46 -10.69
C GLU A 2 0.74 19.45 -9.57
N LYS A 3 0.97 19.03 -8.32
CA LYS A 3 0.68 19.87 -7.16
C LYS A 3 1.60 19.51 -5.99
N PRO A 4 2.24 20.51 -5.36
CA PRO A 4 2.96 20.28 -4.12
C PRO A 4 1.96 20.02 -2.98
N SER A 5 2.31 19.08 -2.11
CA SER A 5 1.68 18.85 -0.82
C SER A 5 2.69 19.09 0.29
N PHE A 6 2.27 18.99 1.54
CA PHE A 6 3.18 19.00 2.68
C PHE A 6 4.13 17.79 2.69
N TYR A 7 3.70 16.68 2.04
CA TYR A 7 4.40 15.40 2.02
C TYR A 7 5.10 15.13 0.68
N GLY A 8 5.29 16.15 -0.14
CA GLY A 8 6.03 16.05 -1.38
C GLY A 8 5.23 16.53 -2.61
N ASN A 9 5.85 16.41 -3.76
CA ASN A 9 5.23 16.81 -5.03
C ASN A 9 4.50 15.63 -5.65
N LEU A 10 3.17 15.73 -5.80
CA LEU A 10 2.35 14.74 -6.46
C LEU A 10 2.09 15.15 -7.91
N LYS A 11 2.34 14.22 -8.83
CA LYS A 11 2.15 14.43 -10.27
C LYS A 11 1.38 13.27 -10.88
N VAL A 12 0.42 13.58 -11.73
CA VAL A 12 -0.31 12.59 -12.54
C VAL A 12 -0.02 12.83 -14.00
N ILE A 13 0.42 11.79 -14.69
CA ILE A 13 0.62 11.79 -16.14
C ILE A 13 -0.36 10.79 -16.75
N GLY A 14 -1.21 11.29 -17.68
CA GLY A 14 -1.99 10.43 -18.55
C GLY A 14 -1.27 10.21 -19.88
N TYR A 15 -1.18 8.99 -20.34
CA TYR A 15 -0.60 8.67 -21.64
C TYR A 15 -1.42 7.60 -22.38
N LYS A 16 -1.35 7.61 -23.69
CA LYS A 16 -1.85 6.53 -24.54
C LYS A 16 -0.66 5.71 -25.04
N PRO A 17 -0.68 4.38 -24.90
CA PRO A 17 0.32 3.53 -25.53
C PRO A 17 0.36 3.78 -27.05
N ASN A 18 1.56 3.77 -27.62
CA ASN A 18 1.75 4.03 -29.06
C ASN A 18 1.02 2.96 -29.90
N ASN A 19 0.30 3.40 -30.94
CA ASN A 19 -0.40 2.56 -31.93
C ASN A 19 -1.52 1.66 -31.42
N SER A 20 -2.15 1.96 -30.29
CA SER A 20 -3.27 1.17 -29.81
C SER A 20 -4.56 2.00 -29.76
N GLU A 21 -5.68 1.36 -30.02
CA GLU A 21 -7.01 1.82 -29.62
C GLU A 21 -7.17 1.77 -28.08
N GLU A 22 -6.09 1.40 -27.36
CA GLU A 22 -6.06 1.24 -25.93
C GLU A 22 -6.39 2.54 -25.19
N GLU A 23 -7.03 2.36 -24.08
CA GLU A 23 -7.46 3.46 -23.21
C GLU A 23 -6.26 4.18 -22.59
N THR A 24 -6.46 5.44 -22.22
CA THR A 24 -5.47 6.24 -21.51
C THR A 24 -5.09 5.57 -20.18
N HIS A 25 -3.80 5.38 -19.94
CA HIS A 25 -3.26 4.97 -18.65
C HIS A 25 -2.86 6.21 -17.85
N TYR A 26 -2.92 6.11 -16.54
CA TYR A 26 -2.52 7.18 -15.62
C TYR A 26 -1.41 6.69 -14.70
N ILE A 27 -0.37 7.51 -14.54
CA ILE A 27 0.73 7.25 -13.64
C ILE A 27 0.71 8.28 -12.52
N LEU A 28 0.73 7.81 -11.28
CA LEU A 28 0.95 8.63 -10.09
C LEU A 28 2.44 8.65 -9.76
N TYR A 29 3.00 9.84 -9.69
CA TYR A 29 4.35 10.08 -9.19
C TYR A 29 4.30 10.82 -7.85
N GLN A 30 5.24 10.47 -6.98
CA GLN A 30 5.54 11.24 -5.77
C GLN A 30 7.04 11.52 -5.73
N ASN A 31 7.43 12.79 -5.67
CA ASN A 31 8.83 13.25 -5.68
C ASN A 31 9.65 12.70 -6.86
N GLY A 32 9.02 12.50 -8.02
CA GLY A 32 9.67 11.95 -9.21
C GLY A 32 9.67 10.43 -9.32
N PHE A 33 9.28 9.69 -8.28
CA PHE A 33 9.19 8.23 -8.28
C PHE A 33 7.77 7.76 -8.60
N THR A 34 7.66 6.74 -9.45
CA THR A 34 6.38 6.11 -9.78
C THR A 34 5.82 5.40 -8.56
N GLN A 35 4.60 5.75 -8.19
CA GLN A 35 3.87 5.08 -7.11
C GLN A 35 2.89 4.05 -7.65
N ASN A 36 2.10 4.44 -8.64
CA ASN A 36 1.13 3.54 -9.27
C ASN A 36 0.97 3.85 -10.75
N THR A 37 0.73 2.81 -11.55
CA THR A 37 0.25 2.91 -12.92
C THR A 37 -1.12 2.22 -12.98
N VAL A 38 -2.12 2.93 -13.50
CA VAL A 38 -3.51 2.46 -13.47
C VAL A 38 -4.16 2.68 -14.84
N ALA A 39 -4.86 1.69 -15.34
CA ALA A 39 -5.69 1.81 -16.52
C ALA A 39 -6.92 2.71 -16.25
N LYS A 40 -7.53 3.25 -17.29
CA LYS A 40 -8.70 4.14 -17.17
C LYS A 40 -9.89 3.51 -16.42
N ASN A 41 -10.03 2.20 -16.48
CA ASN A 41 -11.05 1.45 -15.75
C ASN A 41 -10.77 1.36 -14.23
N GLY A 42 -9.60 1.81 -13.77
CA GLY A 42 -9.17 1.76 -12.36
C GLY A 42 -8.39 0.49 -11.99
N GLU A 43 -8.09 -0.37 -12.96
CA GLU A 43 -7.24 -1.55 -12.74
C GLU A 43 -5.77 -1.15 -12.66
N SER A 44 -5.08 -1.64 -11.63
CA SER A 44 -3.64 -1.43 -11.49
C SER A 44 -2.87 -2.22 -12.52
N LEU A 45 -1.85 -1.59 -13.11
CA LEU A 45 -0.89 -2.23 -14.00
C LEU A 45 0.41 -2.65 -13.28
N ASN A 46 0.50 -2.40 -11.99
CA ASN A 46 1.65 -2.80 -11.17
C ASN A 46 1.49 -4.24 -10.71
N THR A 47 2.46 -5.09 -11.01
CA THR A 47 2.48 -6.53 -10.66
C THR A 47 2.31 -6.74 -9.16
N TYR A 48 3.00 -5.96 -8.32
CA TYR A 48 2.92 -6.10 -6.87
C TYR A 48 1.50 -5.91 -6.31
N ILE A 49 0.68 -5.04 -6.89
CA ILE A 49 -0.73 -4.87 -6.48
C ILE A 49 -1.53 -6.14 -6.76
N HIS A 50 -1.30 -6.80 -7.89
CA HIS A 50 -1.95 -8.08 -8.19
C HIS A 50 -1.50 -9.19 -7.23
N VAL A 51 -0.22 -9.20 -6.82
CA VAL A 51 0.29 -10.12 -5.79
C VAL A 51 -0.40 -9.85 -4.46
N LEU A 52 -0.46 -8.60 -4.00
CA LEU A 52 -1.16 -8.22 -2.75
C LEU A 52 -2.65 -8.59 -2.81
N ASN A 53 -3.30 -8.33 -3.93
CA ASN A 53 -4.71 -8.70 -4.15
C ASN A 53 -4.93 -10.21 -4.01
N ASN A 54 -4.07 -11.03 -4.62
CA ASN A 54 -4.18 -12.49 -4.57
C ASN A 54 -3.88 -13.02 -3.17
N LEU A 55 -2.83 -12.53 -2.51
CA LEU A 55 -2.46 -12.93 -1.16
C LEU A 55 -3.50 -12.53 -0.13
N SER A 56 -4.19 -11.40 -0.31
CA SER A 56 -5.26 -10.97 0.59
C SER A 56 -6.41 -11.97 0.67
N MET A 57 -6.64 -12.75 -0.41
CA MET A 57 -7.66 -13.80 -0.43
C MET A 57 -7.34 -15.00 0.48
N SER A 58 -6.13 -15.07 1.04
CA SER A 58 -5.76 -16.07 2.04
C SER A 58 -6.26 -15.70 3.45
N SER A 59 -6.73 -14.47 3.67
CA SER A 59 -7.36 -14.03 4.90
C SER A 59 -8.86 -14.32 4.87
N GLU A 60 -9.46 -14.57 6.03
CA GLU A 60 -10.92 -14.54 6.17
C GLU A 60 -11.46 -13.14 5.84
N ILE A 61 -12.63 -13.08 5.22
CA ILE A 61 -13.29 -11.81 4.93
C ILE A 61 -13.79 -11.18 6.22
N GLY A 62 -13.18 -10.08 6.60
CA GLY A 62 -13.48 -9.39 7.85
C GLY A 62 -13.04 -7.92 7.78
N ASN A 63 -12.34 -7.47 8.80
CA ASN A 63 -11.77 -6.13 8.85
C ASN A 63 -10.39 -6.11 8.21
N ALA A 64 -10.18 -5.25 7.24
CA ALA A 64 -8.88 -5.00 6.63
C ALA A 64 -8.37 -3.59 6.99
N LEU A 65 -7.09 -3.48 7.28
CA LEU A 65 -6.37 -2.22 7.42
C LEU A 65 -5.35 -2.10 6.30
N VAL A 66 -5.39 -1.00 5.58
CA VAL A 66 -4.40 -0.66 4.56
C VAL A 66 -3.62 0.56 5.06
N LEU A 67 -2.33 0.41 5.24
CA LEU A 67 -1.40 1.49 5.55
C LEU A 67 -0.74 1.93 4.24
N GLY A 68 -1.05 3.16 3.81
CA GLY A 68 -0.78 3.70 2.48
C GLY A 68 -1.99 3.57 1.55
N PHE A 69 -2.23 4.61 0.76
CA PHE A 69 -3.41 4.68 -0.10
C PHE A 69 -3.04 4.61 -1.60
N GLY A 70 -1.97 5.31 -1.99
CA GLY A 70 -1.54 5.42 -3.37
C GLY A 70 -2.66 5.89 -4.30
N ALA A 71 -2.88 5.17 -5.40
CA ALA A 71 -3.98 5.42 -6.34
C ALA A 71 -5.33 4.81 -5.91
N GLY A 72 -5.41 4.18 -4.73
CA GLY A 72 -6.65 3.58 -4.21
C GLY A 72 -7.01 2.22 -4.82
N ALA A 73 -6.14 1.60 -5.61
CA ALA A 73 -6.41 0.33 -6.29
C ALA A 73 -6.67 -0.81 -5.29
N LEU A 74 -5.80 -0.97 -4.29
CA LEU A 74 -5.92 -2.02 -3.27
C LEU A 74 -7.16 -1.84 -2.38
N PRO A 75 -7.46 -0.66 -1.81
CA PRO A 75 -8.73 -0.44 -1.10
C PRO A 75 -9.96 -0.76 -1.94
N ASN A 76 -10.01 -0.32 -3.21
CA ASN A 76 -11.11 -0.65 -4.13
C ASN A 76 -11.28 -2.17 -4.31
N TYR A 77 -10.17 -2.89 -4.47
CA TYR A 77 -10.20 -4.35 -4.61
C TYR A 77 -10.76 -5.02 -3.35
N LEU A 78 -10.23 -4.69 -2.16
CA LEU A 78 -10.67 -5.28 -0.89
C LEU A 78 -12.15 -5.01 -0.63
N GLU A 79 -12.63 -3.80 -0.90
CA GLU A 79 -14.06 -3.47 -0.80
C GLU A 79 -14.91 -4.30 -1.78
N SER A 80 -14.41 -4.57 -3.00
CA SER A 80 -15.09 -5.44 -3.96
C SER A 80 -15.25 -6.88 -3.46
N LYS A 81 -14.30 -7.32 -2.62
CA LYS A 81 -14.29 -8.62 -1.95
C LYS A 81 -15.02 -8.62 -0.60
N LYS A 82 -15.73 -7.54 -0.28
CA LYS A 82 -16.57 -7.37 0.92
C LYS A 82 -15.82 -7.23 2.24
N TYR A 83 -14.55 -6.89 2.23
CA TYR A 83 -13.86 -6.47 3.46
C TYR A 83 -14.42 -5.14 3.98
N ASN A 84 -14.42 -5.00 5.31
CA ASN A 84 -14.59 -3.69 5.95
C ASN A 84 -13.23 -3.00 6.01
N VAL A 85 -12.99 -2.07 5.09
CA VAL A 85 -11.67 -1.49 4.88
C VAL A 85 -11.50 -0.19 5.67
N ASP A 86 -10.46 -0.14 6.48
CA ASP A 86 -9.91 1.09 7.03
C ASP A 86 -8.58 1.40 6.30
N VAL A 87 -8.36 2.65 5.95
CA VAL A 87 -7.16 3.11 5.25
C VAL A 87 -6.50 4.21 6.06
N VAL A 88 -5.20 4.17 6.18
CA VAL A 88 -4.39 5.24 6.79
C VAL A 88 -3.48 5.82 5.71
N GLU A 89 -3.60 7.11 5.49
CA GLU A 89 -2.83 7.87 4.52
C GLU A 89 -2.36 9.17 5.14
N ILE A 90 -1.12 9.53 4.92
CA ILE A 90 -0.57 10.75 5.52
C ILE A 90 -0.94 12.00 4.72
N ASP A 91 -1.09 11.88 3.40
CA ASP A 91 -1.36 12.99 2.49
C ASP A 91 -2.82 13.00 2.02
N PRO A 92 -3.66 13.92 2.52
CA PRO A 92 -5.06 13.98 2.11
C PRO A 92 -5.25 14.31 0.63
N LEU A 93 -4.22 14.82 -0.06
CA LEU A 93 -4.30 15.14 -1.48
C LEU A 93 -4.43 13.87 -2.34
N THR A 94 -3.89 12.73 -1.88
CA THR A 94 -3.95 11.45 -2.61
C THR A 94 -5.40 11.01 -2.86
N LEU A 95 -6.32 11.22 -1.90
CA LEU A 95 -7.72 10.86 -2.08
C LEU A 95 -8.39 11.63 -3.21
N SER A 96 -8.14 12.94 -3.31
CA SER A 96 -8.71 13.75 -4.39
C SER A 96 -8.17 13.33 -5.75
N ILE A 97 -6.86 13.09 -5.83
CA ILE A 97 -6.18 12.59 -7.02
C ILE A 97 -6.72 11.22 -7.44
N ALA A 98 -6.86 10.29 -6.50
CA ALA A 98 -7.36 8.94 -6.78
C ALA A 98 -8.81 8.97 -7.29
N THR A 99 -9.63 9.84 -6.75
CA THR A 99 -11.02 10.00 -7.18
C THR A 99 -11.14 10.63 -8.57
N GLU A 100 -10.28 11.60 -8.88
CA GLU A 100 -10.32 12.34 -10.15
C GLU A 100 -9.70 11.56 -11.31
N TYR A 101 -8.57 10.88 -11.08
CA TYR A 101 -7.77 10.27 -12.16
C TYR A 101 -7.74 8.74 -12.16
N PHE A 102 -7.93 8.08 -11.00
CA PHE A 102 -7.69 6.64 -10.87
C PHE A 102 -8.97 5.83 -10.61
N ASN A 103 -10.14 6.42 -10.89
CA ASN A 103 -11.43 5.75 -10.76
C ASN A 103 -11.69 5.17 -9.34
N TYR A 104 -11.06 5.74 -8.32
CA TYR A 104 -11.35 5.35 -6.95
C TYR A 104 -12.78 5.74 -6.58
N LYS A 105 -13.57 4.76 -6.14
CA LYS A 105 -14.96 4.96 -5.72
C LYS A 105 -15.08 4.66 -4.24
N LYS A 106 -14.93 5.68 -3.40
CA LYS A 106 -15.19 5.53 -1.97
C LYS A 106 -16.60 4.98 -1.75
N LYS A 107 -16.68 3.74 -1.24
CA LYS A 107 -17.96 3.09 -0.93
C LYS A 107 -18.21 3.13 0.57
N LYS A 108 -17.46 2.34 1.34
CA LYS A 108 -17.65 2.15 2.79
C LYS A 108 -16.37 2.30 3.61
N SER A 109 -15.20 2.40 2.95
CA SER A 109 -13.92 2.54 3.65
C SER A 109 -13.86 3.81 4.50
N ASN A 110 -13.31 3.68 5.70
CA ASN A 110 -12.91 4.82 6.50
C ASN A 110 -11.48 5.20 6.10
N ILE A 111 -11.24 6.46 5.81
CA ILE A 111 -9.91 6.97 5.50
C ILE A 111 -9.48 7.90 6.62
N PHE A 112 -8.36 7.57 7.25
CA PHE A 112 -7.74 8.33 8.33
C PHE A 112 -6.51 9.05 7.77
N PHE A 113 -6.52 10.38 7.83
CA PHE A 113 -5.40 11.20 7.37
C PHE A 113 -4.45 11.45 8.54
N GLU A 114 -3.52 10.52 8.72
CA GLU A 114 -2.50 10.61 9.77
C GLU A 114 -1.29 9.69 9.45
N ASP A 115 -0.21 9.88 10.20
CA ASP A 115 0.95 9.01 10.15
C ASP A 115 0.61 7.59 10.61
N ALA A 116 1.07 6.58 9.85
CA ALA A 116 0.76 5.18 10.08
C ALA A 116 1.22 4.68 11.47
N ARG A 117 2.41 5.11 11.95
CA ARG A 117 2.90 4.74 13.28
C ARG A 117 2.03 5.32 14.39
N THR A 118 1.58 6.56 14.21
CA THR A 118 0.69 7.23 15.16
C THR A 118 -0.66 6.52 15.22
N PHE A 119 -1.23 6.12 14.08
CA PHE A 119 -2.46 5.35 14.02
C PHE A 119 -2.30 4.00 14.74
N ILE A 120 -1.27 3.24 14.39
CA ILE A 120 -1.02 1.91 14.95
C ILE A 120 -0.83 1.95 16.47
N LYS A 121 -0.12 2.93 17.03
CA LYS A 121 0.08 3.07 18.48
C LYS A 121 -1.22 3.22 19.27
N LYS A 122 -2.24 3.84 18.69
CA LYS A 122 -3.55 4.06 19.32
C LYS A 122 -4.63 3.11 18.85
N CYS A 123 -4.31 2.19 17.96
CA CYS A 123 -5.24 1.23 17.36
C CYS A 123 -5.85 0.31 18.42
N LYS A 124 -7.18 0.29 18.49
CA LYS A 124 -7.96 -0.59 19.38
C LYS A 124 -8.75 -1.65 18.60
N LYS A 125 -9.04 -1.38 17.33
CA LYS A 125 -9.73 -2.32 16.44
C LYS A 125 -8.80 -3.47 16.09
N LYS A 126 -9.38 -4.66 15.87
CA LYS A 126 -8.67 -5.84 15.41
C LYS A 126 -8.96 -6.09 13.96
N TYR A 127 -7.92 -6.45 13.21
CA TYR A 127 -7.96 -6.68 11.78
C TYR A 127 -7.58 -8.11 11.44
N ASP A 128 -8.32 -8.69 10.52
CA ASP A 128 -8.07 -10.02 9.96
C ASP A 128 -6.95 -9.94 8.91
N LEU A 129 -6.88 -8.80 8.23
CA LEU A 129 -5.86 -8.49 7.24
C LEU A 129 -5.27 -7.10 7.52
N ILE A 130 -3.94 -7.02 7.58
CA ILE A 130 -3.23 -5.73 7.53
C ILE A 130 -2.32 -5.74 6.30
N VAL A 131 -2.40 -4.69 5.49
CA VAL A 131 -1.49 -4.48 4.36
C VAL A 131 -0.68 -3.22 4.62
N ILE A 132 0.65 -3.34 4.56
CA ILE A 132 1.60 -2.24 4.64
C ILE A 132 2.13 -1.99 3.23
N ASP A 133 1.76 -0.85 2.67
CA ASP A 133 2.19 -0.38 1.34
C ASP A 133 2.60 1.10 1.45
N LEU A 134 3.64 1.33 2.26
CA LEU A 134 4.09 2.65 2.68
C LEU A 134 5.40 3.02 1.98
N PHE A 135 5.31 3.98 1.08
CA PHE A 135 6.48 4.52 0.38
C PHE A 135 6.56 6.04 0.52
N PHE A 136 7.79 6.53 0.56
CA PHE A 136 8.09 7.94 0.43
C PHE A 136 9.23 8.08 -0.59
N GLY A 137 8.87 8.47 -1.81
CA GLY A 137 9.81 8.41 -2.94
C GLY A 137 10.14 6.96 -3.31
N ASP A 138 11.40 6.56 -3.16
CA ASP A 138 11.94 5.25 -3.50
C ASP A 138 12.04 4.27 -2.33
N GLY A 139 11.65 4.67 -1.12
CA GLY A 139 11.85 3.87 0.08
C GLY A 139 10.75 3.95 1.12
N VAL A 140 10.87 3.10 2.12
CA VAL A 140 10.01 3.10 3.31
C VAL A 140 10.67 3.93 4.39
N PRO A 141 9.95 4.89 5.03
CA PRO A 141 10.51 5.67 6.13
C PRO A 141 11.01 4.79 7.29
N GLU A 142 12.22 5.04 7.78
CA GLU A 142 12.90 4.20 8.78
C GLU A 142 12.05 3.94 10.04
N HIS A 143 11.29 4.94 10.51
CA HIS A 143 10.44 4.78 11.69
C HIS A 143 9.29 3.78 11.49
N LEU A 144 8.99 3.36 10.25
CA LEU A 144 7.99 2.38 9.88
C LEU A 144 8.58 0.97 9.61
N THR A 145 9.88 0.80 9.84
CA THR A 145 10.59 -0.48 9.65
C THR A 145 11.15 -1.07 10.95
N THR A 146 10.82 -0.48 12.10
CA THR A 146 11.34 -0.88 13.40
C THR A 146 10.59 -2.07 14.02
N LYS A 147 11.26 -2.84 14.89
CA LYS A 147 10.63 -3.92 15.67
C LYS A 147 9.43 -3.44 16.46
N GLU A 148 9.53 -2.24 17.05
CA GLU A 148 8.44 -1.64 17.81
C GLU A 148 7.22 -1.37 16.96
N PHE A 149 7.41 -0.91 15.72
CA PHE A 149 6.32 -0.70 14.78
C PHE A 149 5.61 -2.02 14.46
N TYR A 150 6.34 -3.06 14.09
CA TYR A 150 5.75 -4.38 13.78
C TYR A 150 5.12 -5.06 15.00
N ARG A 151 5.69 -4.87 16.20
CA ARG A 151 5.06 -5.31 17.46
C ARG A 151 3.71 -4.63 17.68
N ASP A 152 3.62 -3.35 17.42
CA ASP A 152 2.36 -2.61 17.58
C ASP A 152 1.36 -2.97 16.46
N VAL A 153 1.82 -3.17 15.21
CA VAL A 153 1.01 -3.74 14.11
C VAL A 153 0.41 -5.09 14.54
N LYS A 154 1.23 -5.99 15.09
CA LYS A 154 0.76 -7.31 15.56
C LYS A 154 -0.32 -7.21 16.65
N LYS A 155 -0.25 -6.20 17.52
CA LYS A 155 -1.31 -5.94 18.51
C LYS A 155 -2.62 -5.50 17.86
N CYS A 156 -2.62 -4.98 16.64
CA CYS A 156 -3.81 -4.62 15.88
C CYS A 156 -4.41 -5.82 15.12
N MET A 157 -3.73 -6.95 15.05
CA MET A 157 -4.20 -8.16 14.36
C MET A 157 -5.07 -9.03 15.26
N VAL A 158 -6.00 -9.79 14.65
CA VAL A 158 -6.59 -10.96 15.27
C VAL A 158 -5.56 -12.09 15.41
N LYS A 159 -5.86 -13.15 16.18
CA LYS A 159 -4.90 -14.21 16.49
C LYS A 159 -4.29 -14.86 15.24
N ASP A 160 -5.09 -15.16 14.24
CA ASP A 160 -4.67 -15.84 13.01
C ASP A 160 -4.75 -14.90 11.80
N GLY A 161 -4.63 -13.58 12.05
CA GLY A 161 -4.65 -12.56 11.04
C GLY A 161 -3.41 -12.58 10.14
N ILE A 162 -3.55 -12.06 8.94
CA ILE A 162 -2.49 -12.00 7.92
C ILE A 162 -1.93 -10.58 7.85
N LEU A 163 -0.60 -10.47 7.84
CA LEU A 163 0.13 -9.26 7.50
C LEU A 163 0.76 -9.43 6.12
N LEU A 164 0.43 -8.55 5.21
CA LEU A 164 1.12 -8.37 3.93
C LEU A 164 1.96 -7.09 4.02
N ASN A 165 3.23 -7.18 3.68
CA ASN A 165 4.13 -6.03 3.69
C ASN A 165 4.83 -5.90 2.34
N ASN A 166 4.58 -4.80 1.65
CA ASN A 166 5.33 -4.41 0.46
C ASN A 166 6.57 -3.63 0.91
N THR A 167 7.75 -4.05 0.45
CA THR A 167 9.01 -3.38 0.77
C THR A 167 10.00 -3.54 -0.38
N VAL A 168 10.81 -2.54 -0.61
CA VAL A 168 11.94 -2.61 -1.55
C VAL A 168 13.17 -3.01 -0.78
N VAL A 169 13.90 -3.97 -1.31
CA VAL A 169 15.18 -4.45 -0.78
C VAL A 169 16.19 -4.47 -1.91
N ASP A 170 17.33 -3.84 -1.70
CA ASP A 170 18.47 -3.92 -2.61
C ASP A 170 19.07 -5.33 -2.54
N LEU A 171 18.83 -6.16 -3.55
CA LEU A 171 19.29 -7.54 -3.59
C LEU A 171 20.81 -7.66 -3.78
N ASP A 172 21.47 -6.61 -4.26
CA ASP A 172 22.93 -6.56 -4.36
C ASP A 172 23.58 -6.34 -2.98
N LYS A 173 22.79 -5.93 -2.00
CA LYS A 173 23.17 -5.76 -0.58
C LYS A 173 22.49 -6.81 0.29
N VAL A 174 23.03 -8.00 0.33
CA VAL A 174 22.50 -9.14 1.13
C VAL A 174 22.23 -8.74 2.59
N GLU A 175 23.07 -7.87 3.16
CA GLU A 175 22.90 -7.35 4.53
C GLU A 175 21.56 -6.63 4.74
N THR A 176 21.05 -5.94 3.71
CA THR A 176 19.77 -5.22 3.77
C THR A 176 18.60 -6.19 3.89
N LEU A 177 18.62 -7.26 3.10
CA LEU A 177 17.61 -8.33 3.18
C LEU A 177 17.62 -9.01 4.54
N ASP A 178 18.79 -9.38 5.04
CA ASP A 178 18.94 -10.03 6.35
C ASP A 178 18.46 -9.12 7.49
N PHE A 179 18.74 -7.83 7.41
CA PHE A 179 18.23 -6.86 8.39
C PHE A 179 16.70 -6.81 8.40
N VAL A 180 16.08 -6.68 7.24
CA VAL A 180 14.61 -6.66 7.10
C VAL A 180 14.01 -7.97 7.63
N LEU A 181 14.53 -9.13 7.18
CA LEU A 181 14.04 -10.44 7.61
C LEU A 181 14.24 -10.67 9.12
N SER A 182 15.36 -10.22 9.69
CA SER A 182 15.61 -10.34 11.13
C SER A 182 14.60 -9.53 11.95
N THR A 183 14.23 -8.34 11.45
CA THR A 183 13.23 -7.50 12.09
C THR A 183 11.85 -8.19 12.09
N PHE A 184 11.43 -8.76 10.97
CA PHE A 184 10.18 -9.54 10.91
C PHE A 184 10.23 -10.79 11.78
N ARG A 185 11.30 -11.57 11.74
CA ARG A 185 11.46 -12.80 12.53
C ARG A 185 11.43 -12.55 14.03
N SER A 186 11.77 -11.34 14.48
CA SER A 186 11.68 -10.99 15.90
C SER A 186 10.24 -10.91 16.40
N GLU A 187 9.26 -10.67 15.52
CA GLU A 187 7.85 -10.46 15.90
C GLU A 187 6.90 -11.53 15.31
N PHE A 188 7.22 -12.11 14.15
CA PHE A 188 6.38 -13.08 13.44
C PHE A 188 7.08 -14.43 13.31
N LYS A 189 6.34 -15.53 13.55
CA LYS A 189 6.89 -16.89 13.48
C LYS A 189 6.95 -17.42 12.06
N ASN A 190 5.89 -17.20 11.29
CA ASN A 190 5.75 -17.67 9.93
C ASN A 190 5.90 -16.51 8.98
N ILE A 191 6.91 -16.55 8.12
CA ILE A 191 7.22 -15.50 7.16
C ILE A 191 7.41 -16.17 5.81
N TYR A 192 6.69 -15.66 4.82
CA TYR A 192 6.83 -16.01 3.42
C TYR A 192 7.21 -14.75 2.67
N TYR A 193 8.09 -14.86 1.68
CA TYR A 193 8.50 -13.73 0.86
C TYR A 193 8.37 -14.09 -0.61
N PHE A 194 7.98 -13.11 -1.39
CA PHE A 194 7.84 -13.18 -2.83
C PHE A 194 8.69 -12.06 -3.43
N PHE A 195 9.52 -12.39 -4.40
CA PHE A 195 10.31 -11.41 -5.12
C PHE A 195 9.60 -11.03 -6.42
N ASP A 196 9.41 -9.72 -6.62
CA ASP A 196 9.12 -9.16 -7.93
C ASP A 196 10.45 -8.72 -8.55
N LYS A 197 10.76 -9.22 -9.75
CA LYS A 197 12.01 -8.89 -10.46
C LYS A 197 11.81 -7.77 -11.48
N GLU A 198 10.62 -7.18 -11.57
CA GLU A 198 10.27 -6.16 -12.55
C GLU A 198 10.41 -4.72 -11.99
N LEU A 199 11.12 -4.55 -10.88
CA LEU A 199 11.47 -3.24 -10.32
C LEU A 199 12.86 -2.79 -10.76
#